data_9ed3fd5e23a16a6ad86445bfd1786826
#
_entry.id   9ed3fd5e23a16a6ad86445bfd1786826
#
_cell.length_a   1.000
_cell.length_b   1.000
_cell.length_c   1.000
_cell.angle_alpha   90.00
_cell.angle_beta   90.00
_cell.angle_gamma   90.00
#
_symmetry.space_group_name_H-M   'P 1'
#
loop_
_entity.id
_entity.type
_entity.pdbx_description
1 polymer ?
#
loop_
_entity_poly.entity_id
_entity_poly.type
_entity_poly.pdbx_seq_one_letter_code
_entity_poly.pdbx_strand_id
1 'polypeptide(L)'
;LVPTADPATFDLIGDMVFLRKAGEIIPEVLGPVVEDRTGAEIAFVMPTNCPDCGTQLRPEKEGDADIRCPNGRSCPAQLRERLFHVGSRGALDIEGLGWKAASALLSDSLLTDESGLFALTPDQLLTSEFFTRHTDGVADLNENARKLLSQLEIAKTKPLWRVLVALSIRHVGPTAAQALAEHFASIEAIAEASEQELASVEGVGAIIATAVREWFEVDWHREVVDQWTRAGVQMVEQRREKGPQPLVGLTAVITGTLDGFTRDEAKAALVEQGAKVTGSVSKKTSFLVAGDSPGSKFDKAESLGVPVLDAAGLRRLLEEGPGIFPVA
;
A
#
# COMPACT_ATOMS: atom_id res chain seq x y z
N LEU A 1 -17.84 -3.85 22.42
CA LEU A 1 -19.06 -4.61 22.70
C LEU A 1 -19.16 -4.80 24.20
N VAL A 2 -20.05 -4.07 24.87
CA VAL A 2 -20.38 -4.27 26.28
C VAL A 2 -21.20 -5.58 26.34
N PRO A 3 -20.83 -6.58 27.14
CA PRO A 3 -21.59 -7.81 27.23
C PRO A 3 -22.86 -7.57 28.08
N THR A 4 -23.92 -7.12 27.44
CA THR A 4 -25.28 -7.13 28.00
C THR A 4 -26.15 -8.19 27.34
N ALA A 5 -25.57 -9.06 26.51
CA ALA A 5 -26.30 -10.06 25.77
C ALA A 5 -26.12 -11.47 26.44
N ASP A 6 -27.16 -12.25 26.33
CA ASP A 6 -27.30 -13.61 26.85
C ASP A 6 -26.07 -14.48 26.48
N PRO A 7 -25.36 -15.06 27.44
CA PRO A 7 -24.25 -16.01 27.18
C PRO A 7 -24.59 -17.13 26.19
N ALA A 8 -25.85 -17.41 25.96
CA ALA A 8 -26.30 -18.39 24.97
C ALA A 8 -26.11 -17.94 23.51
N THR A 9 -25.92 -16.66 23.26
CA THR A 9 -25.84 -16.09 21.89
C THR A 9 -24.46 -15.64 21.49
N PHE A 10 -23.47 -15.66 22.39
CA PHE A 10 -22.09 -15.23 22.12
C PHE A 10 -21.13 -16.40 22.06
N ASP A 11 -20.14 -16.30 21.16
CA ASP A 11 -19.01 -17.21 21.14
C ASP A 11 -18.13 -16.94 22.36
N LEU A 12 -17.85 -18.01 23.12
CA LEU A 12 -16.89 -18.01 24.20
C LEU A 12 -15.57 -18.61 23.70
N ILE A 13 -14.46 -18.22 24.33
CA ILE A 13 -13.17 -18.87 24.07
C ILE A 13 -13.25 -20.31 24.53
N GLY A 14 -13.05 -21.27 23.62
CA GLY A 14 -13.19 -22.69 23.84
C GLY A 14 -14.47 -23.31 23.29
N ASP A 15 -15.42 -22.50 22.80
CA ASP A 15 -16.62 -23.03 22.14
C ASP A 15 -16.28 -23.81 20.87
N MET A 16 -17.02 -24.90 20.67
CA MET A 16 -17.28 -25.46 19.36
C MET A 16 -18.20 -24.51 18.62
N VAL A 17 -17.89 -24.23 17.33
CA VAL A 17 -18.65 -23.28 16.54
C VAL A 17 -19.15 -23.88 15.23
N PHE A 18 -20.31 -23.43 14.77
CA PHE A 18 -20.78 -23.72 13.43
C PHE A 18 -20.02 -22.86 12.43
N LEU A 19 -19.34 -23.50 11.48
CA LEU A 19 -18.61 -22.86 10.40
C LEU A 19 -19.32 -23.12 9.08
N ARG A 20 -19.47 -22.07 8.28
CA ARG A 20 -19.82 -22.22 6.87
C ARG A 20 -18.75 -21.60 5.97
N LYS A 21 -18.70 -22.07 4.74
CA LYS A 21 -17.91 -21.47 3.68
C LYS A 21 -18.68 -20.28 3.11
N ALA A 22 -18.22 -19.06 3.38
CA ALA A 22 -18.76 -17.85 2.80
C ALA A 22 -18.05 -17.57 1.46
N GLY A 23 -18.81 -17.46 0.37
CA GLY A 23 -18.24 -17.35 -0.96
C GLY A 23 -17.41 -18.58 -1.36
N GLU A 24 -16.24 -18.38 -1.96
CA GLU A 24 -15.41 -19.47 -2.46
C GLU A 24 -14.42 -20.02 -1.43
N ILE A 25 -13.94 -19.20 -0.49
CA ILE A 25 -12.79 -19.56 0.35
C ILE A 25 -12.98 -19.20 1.83
N ILE A 26 -13.71 -18.13 2.16
CA ILE A 26 -13.68 -17.52 3.50
C ILE A 26 -14.53 -18.32 4.49
N PRO A 27 -13.97 -18.80 5.61
CA PRO A 27 -14.77 -19.38 6.68
C PRO A 27 -15.54 -18.30 7.43
N GLU A 28 -16.81 -18.54 7.71
CA GLU A 28 -17.69 -17.68 8.50
C GLU A 28 -18.22 -18.44 9.71
N VAL A 29 -18.01 -17.90 10.91
CA VAL A 29 -18.58 -18.44 12.14
C VAL A 29 -20.04 -18.01 12.21
N LEU A 30 -20.95 -18.99 12.39
CA LEU A 30 -22.38 -18.74 12.48
C LEU A 30 -22.87 -18.60 13.94
N GLY A 31 -22.12 -19.16 14.89
CA GLY A 31 -22.41 -19.13 16.30
C GLY A 31 -21.92 -20.37 17.03
N PRO A 32 -22.06 -20.42 18.36
CA PRO A 32 -21.60 -21.51 19.18
C PRO A 32 -22.53 -22.75 19.10
N VAL A 33 -21.97 -23.94 19.30
CA VAL A 33 -22.71 -25.20 19.57
C VAL A 33 -22.91 -25.27 21.06
N VAL A 34 -23.96 -24.64 21.57
CA VAL A 34 -24.17 -24.42 23.00
C VAL A 34 -24.31 -25.77 23.78
N GLU A 35 -24.89 -26.80 23.15
CA GLU A 35 -25.03 -28.13 23.71
C GLU A 35 -23.72 -28.86 23.97
N ASP A 36 -22.64 -28.48 23.27
CA ASP A 36 -21.31 -29.07 23.43
C ASP A 36 -20.45 -28.35 24.49
N ARG A 37 -20.97 -27.30 25.12
CA ARG A 37 -20.26 -26.57 26.18
C ARG A 37 -20.01 -27.45 27.39
N THR A 38 -18.78 -27.41 27.86
CA THR A 38 -18.31 -28.22 29.03
C THR A 38 -18.36 -27.44 30.34
N GLY A 39 -18.58 -26.13 30.29
CA GLY A 39 -18.46 -25.20 31.41
C GLY A 39 -17.04 -24.67 31.65
N ALA A 40 -16.08 -25.04 30.77
CA ALA A 40 -14.71 -24.53 30.79
C ALA A 40 -14.51 -23.32 29.86
N GLU A 41 -15.52 -22.97 29.09
CA GLU A 41 -15.53 -21.88 28.15
C GLU A 41 -15.47 -20.55 28.90
N ILE A 42 -14.70 -19.58 28.37
CA ILE A 42 -14.44 -18.28 29.01
C ILE A 42 -14.94 -17.15 28.15
N ALA A 43 -15.61 -16.16 28.75
CA ALA A 43 -15.97 -14.94 28.06
C ALA A 43 -14.72 -14.13 27.71
N PHE A 44 -14.66 -13.64 26.48
CA PHE A 44 -13.60 -12.71 26.10
C PHE A 44 -13.77 -11.39 26.85
N VAL A 45 -12.73 -10.98 27.54
CA VAL A 45 -12.65 -9.68 28.19
C VAL A 45 -11.67 -8.80 27.42
N MET A 46 -12.17 -7.71 26.86
CA MET A 46 -11.34 -6.75 26.12
C MET A 46 -10.25 -6.17 27.05
N PRO A 47 -8.98 -6.24 26.66
CA PRO A 47 -7.91 -5.60 27.44
C PRO A 47 -8.17 -4.11 27.60
N THR A 48 -7.90 -3.56 28.77
CA THR A 48 -7.95 -2.11 29.02
C THR A 48 -6.63 -1.42 28.70
N ASN A 49 -5.55 -2.19 28.68
CA ASN A 49 -4.21 -1.70 28.38
C ASN A 49 -3.62 -2.48 27.20
N CYS A 50 -2.78 -1.82 26.43
CA CYS A 50 -2.06 -2.45 25.32
C CYS A 50 -1.19 -3.60 25.83
N PRO A 51 -1.29 -4.82 25.27
CA PRO A 51 -0.51 -5.97 25.72
C PRO A 51 1.00 -5.80 25.47
N ASP A 52 1.38 -4.99 24.49
CA ASP A 52 2.80 -4.79 24.13
C ASP A 52 3.48 -3.67 24.92
N CYS A 53 2.80 -2.53 25.15
CA CYS A 53 3.43 -1.36 25.78
C CYS A 53 2.77 -0.90 27.07
N GLY A 54 1.69 -1.55 27.53
CA GLY A 54 0.98 -1.20 28.77
C GLY A 54 0.16 0.09 28.71
N THR A 55 0.19 0.83 27.62
CA THR A 55 -0.55 2.09 27.48
C THR A 55 -2.06 1.83 27.50
N GLN A 56 -2.81 2.65 28.21
CA GLN A 56 -4.27 2.53 28.28
C GLN A 56 -4.89 2.66 26.88
N LEU A 57 -5.70 1.68 26.51
CA LEU A 57 -6.44 1.66 25.25
C LEU A 57 -7.61 2.63 25.31
N ARG A 58 -7.91 3.26 24.19
CA ARG A 58 -9.04 4.20 24.08
C ARG A 58 -9.57 4.24 22.64
N PRO A 59 -10.84 4.61 22.45
CA PRO A 59 -11.34 4.96 21.12
C PRO A 59 -10.61 6.23 20.62
N GLU A 60 -10.44 6.36 19.33
CA GLU A 60 -9.83 7.54 18.70
C GLU A 60 -10.77 8.75 18.78
N LYS A 61 -12.07 8.50 18.58
CA LYS A 61 -13.15 9.49 18.70
C LYS A 61 -14.24 8.95 19.61
N GLU A 62 -14.97 9.85 20.24
CA GLU A 62 -16.16 9.47 21.01
C GLU A 62 -17.17 8.74 20.14
N GLY A 63 -17.61 7.55 20.59
CA GLY A 63 -18.53 6.70 19.85
C GLY A 63 -17.88 5.69 18.91
N ASP A 64 -16.56 5.69 18.72
CA ASP A 64 -15.87 4.65 17.97
C ASP A 64 -16.02 3.28 18.66
N ALA A 65 -16.36 2.25 17.88
CA ALA A 65 -16.38 0.88 18.36
C ALA A 65 -14.96 0.29 18.53
N ASP A 66 -14.00 0.85 17.80
CA ASP A 66 -12.60 0.38 17.82
C ASP A 66 -11.84 1.00 18.99
N ILE A 67 -11.25 0.13 19.81
CA ILE A 67 -10.35 0.54 20.90
C ILE A 67 -8.91 0.31 20.45
N ARG A 68 -8.07 1.36 20.55
CA ARG A 68 -6.71 1.36 20.01
C ARG A 68 -5.69 1.83 21.04
N CYS A 69 -4.43 1.43 20.83
CA CYS A 69 -3.30 1.96 21.57
C CYS A 69 -2.92 3.34 21.03
N PRO A 70 -3.02 4.43 21.83
CA PRO A 70 -2.68 5.77 21.36
C PRO A 70 -1.17 6.04 21.30
N ASN A 71 -0.32 5.12 21.78
CA ASN A 71 1.13 5.24 21.73
C ASN A 71 1.65 4.90 20.31
N GLY A 72 1.34 5.75 19.33
CA GLY A 72 1.77 5.57 17.95
C GLY A 72 3.29 5.63 17.78
N ARG A 73 3.99 6.43 18.61
CA ARG A 73 5.43 6.66 18.46
C ARG A 73 6.28 5.47 18.90
N SER A 74 6.02 4.91 20.09
CA SER A 74 6.96 3.99 20.73
C SER A 74 6.37 2.62 21.11
N CYS A 75 5.12 2.32 20.75
CA CYS A 75 4.58 0.99 20.97
C CYS A 75 5.31 -0.03 20.11
N PRO A 76 5.95 -1.08 20.70
CA PRO A 76 6.75 -2.04 19.94
C PRO A 76 5.96 -2.75 18.83
N ALA A 77 4.69 -3.10 19.09
CA ALA A 77 3.84 -3.72 18.08
C ALA A 77 3.60 -2.78 16.90
N GLN A 78 3.27 -1.50 17.16
CA GLN A 78 3.04 -0.52 16.09
C GLN A 78 4.32 -0.18 15.31
N LEU A 79 5.46 -0.06 16.00
CA LEU A 79 6.76 0.12 15.36
C LEU A 79 7.10 -1.03 14.40
N ARG A 80 6.92 -2.26 14.86
CA ARG A 80 7.16 -3.45 14.05
C ARG A 80 6.28 -3.47 12.81
N GLU A 81 4.98 -3.18 12.96
CA GLU A 81 4.05 -3.13 11.85
C GLU A 81 4.36 -1.99 10.86
N ARG A 82 4.80 -0.81 11.35
CA ARG A 82 5.25 0.27 10.46
C ARG A 82 6.49 -0.12 9.66
N LEU A 83 7.51 -0.72 10.30
CA LEU A 83 8.70 -1.23 9.59
C LEU A 83 8.33 -2.31 8.56
N PHE A 84 7.45 -3.24 8.93
CA PHE A 84 6.96 -4.26 8.00
C PHE A 84 6.20 -3.64 6.83
N HIS A 85 5.37 -2.62 7.09
CA HIS A 85 4.65 -1.89 6.06
C HIS A 85 5.59 -1.15 5.09
N VAL A 86 6.63 -0.47 5.61
CA VAL A 86 7.66 0.19 4.79
C VAL A 86 8.28 -0.80 3.80
N GLY A 87 8.56 -2.03 4.25
CA GLY A 87 9.11 -3.09 3.40
C GLY A 87 8.13 -3.77 2.46
N SER A 88 6.83 -3.50 2.59
CA SER A 88 5.80 -4.20 1.81
C SER A 88 5.83 -3.87 0.32
N ARG A 89 5.29 -4.78 -0.51
CA ARG A 89 5.19 -4.59 -1.97
C ARG A 89 4.40 -3.36 -2.38
N GLY A 90 3.42 -2.97 -1.58
CA GLY A 90 2.61 -1.78 -1.83
C GLY A 90 3.33 -0.47 -1.53
N ALA A 91 4.35 -0.50 -0.66
CA ALA A 91 5.19 0.63 -0.27
C ALA A 91 6.55 0.58 -1.00
N LEU A 92 7.66 0.44 -0.29
CA LEU A 92 9.00 0.52 -0.89
C LEU A 92 9.53 -0.82 -1.44
N ASP A 93 8.82 -1.94 -1.19
CA ASP A 93 9.15 -3.27 -1.70
C ASP A 93 10.59 -3.68 -1.38
N ILE A 94 10.91 -3.72 -0.09
CA ILE A 94 12.25 -4.03 0.42
C ILE A 94 12.31 -5.51 0.77
N GLU A 95 12.84 -6.33 -0.14
CA GLU A 95 13.06 -7.74 0.15
C GLU A 95 14.07 -7.89 1.31
N GLY A 96 13.76 -8.82 2.22
CA GLY A 96 14.54 -9.01 3.45
C GLY A 96 14.00 -8.23 4.65
N LEU A 97 13.14 -7.21 4.47
CA LEU A 97 12.44 -6.50 5.53
C LEU A 97 11.04 -7.10 5.77
N GLY A 98 11.00 -8.38 6.12
CA GLY A 98 9.77 -9.05 6.55
C GLY A 98 9.52 -8.87 8.05
N TRP A 99 8.39 -9.40 8.54
CA TRP A 99 7.99 -9.28 9.94
C TRP A 99 9.07 -9.73 10.94
N LYS A 100 9.80 -10.85 10.65
CA LYS A 100 10.89 -11.34 11.52
C LYS A 100 12.08 -10.39 11.53
N ALA A 101 12.44 -9.82 10.38
CA ALA A 101 13.53 -8.86 10.30
C ALA A 101 13.18 -7.55 11.03
N ALA A 102 11.95 -7.02 10.85
CA ALA A 102 11.46 -5.87 11.59
C ALA A 102 11.48 -6.11 13.11
N SER A 103 11.07 -7.31 13.55
CA SER A 103 11.14 -7.70 14.97
C SER A 103 12.59 -7.71 15.48
N ALA A 104 13.52 -8.33 14.74
CA ALA A 104 14.93 -8.40 15.13
C ALA A 104 15.57 -7.00 15.19
N LEU A 105 15.32 -6.14 14.20
CA LEU A 105 15.85 -4.76 14.19
C LEU A 105 15.45 -3.96 15.44
N LEU A 106 14.24 -4.19 15.96
CA LEU A 106 13.75 -3.52 17.17
C LEU A 106 14.23 -4.22 18.44
N SER A 107 14.12 -5.56 18.52
CA SER A 107 14.50 -6.32 19.74
C SER A 107 15.98 -6.23 20.04
N ASP A 108 16.84 -6.22 19.01
CA ASP A 108 18.28 -6.11 19.13
C ASP A 108 18.75 -4.64 19.22
N SER A 109 17.80 -3.71 19.35
CA SER A 109 18.04 -2.26 19.48
C SER A 109 18.87 -1.66 18.34
N LEU A 110 18.80 -2.25 17.14
CA LEU A 110 19.44 -1.71 15.93
C LEU A 110 18.68 -0.49 15.41
N LEU A 111 17.37 -0.47 15.64
CA LEU A 111 16.50 0.66 15.35
C LEU A 111 15.65 1.02 16.58
N THR A 112 15.46 2.30 16.82
CA THR A 112 14.48 2.82 17.80
C THR A 112 13.13 3.10 17.18
N ASP A 113 13.12 3.42 15.89
CA ASP A 113 11.95 3.62 15.04
C ASP A 113 12.34 3.49 13.55
N GLU A 114 11.39 3.74 12.65
CA GLU A 114 11.62 3.63 11.20
C GLU A 114 12.55 4.70 10.61
N SER A 115 12.83 5.79 11.34
CA SER A 115 13.67 6.88 10.84
C SER A 115 15.11 6.45 10.53
N GLY A 116 15.65 5.53 11.34
CA GLY A 116 16.99 5.00 11.18
C GLY A 116 17.17 3.94 10.09
N LEU A 117 16.08 3.49 9.45
CA LEU A 117 16.09 2.33 8.56
C LEU A 117 17.12 2.44 7.42
N PHE A 118 17.18 3.58 6.74
CA PHE A 118 18.07 3.79 5.60
C PHE A 118 19.51 4.16 5.97
N ALA A 119 19.80 4.27 7.26
CA ALA A 119 21.13 4.51 7.79
C ALA A 119 21.77 3.25 8.38
N LEU A 120 21.12 2.09 8.29
CA LEU A 120 21.64 0.81 8.76
C LEU A 120 22.96 0.47 8.07
N THR A 121 23.95 0.03 8.88
CA THR A 121 25.28 -0.34 8.40
C THR A 121 25.54 -1.85 8.56
N PRO A 122 26.48 -2.42 7.78
CA PRO A 122 26.92 -3.80 7.97
C PRO A 122 27.37 -4.10 9.41
N ASP A 123 28.13 -3.20 10.04
CA ASP A 123 28.66 -3.38 11.39
C ASP A 123 27.54 -3.46 12.43
N GLN A 124 26.49 -2.65 12.29
CA GLN A 124 25.31 -2.74 13.15
C GLN A 124 24.62 -4.10 12.99
N LEU A 125 24.40 -4.57 11.77
CA LEU A 125 23.75 -5.86 11.53
C LEU A 125 24.55 -7.04 12.07
N LEU A 126 25.89 -6.95 12.10
CA LEU A 126 26.77 -7.98 12.68
C LEU A 126 26.58 -8.14 14.19
N THR A 127 25.98 -7.19 14.89
CA THR A 127 25.68 -7.32 16.33
C THR A 127 24.42 -8.15 16.62
N SER A 128 23.64 -8.49 15.61
CA SER A 128 22.40 -9.27 15.72
C SER A 128 22.59 -10.70 15.23
N GLU A 129 22.26 -11.67 16.07
CA GLU A 129 22.26 -13.09 15.70
C GLU A 129 21.33 -13.40 14.51
N PHE A 130 20.25 -12.64 14.36
CA PHE A 130 19.30 -12.82 13.25
C PHE A 130 19.94 -12.50 11.89
N PHE A 131 20.86 -11.54 11.84
CA PHE A 131 21.50 -11.08 10.61
C PHE A 131 22.91 -11.65 10.41
N THR A 132 23.43 -12.40 11.39
CA THR A 132 24.78 -12.94 11.41
C THR A 132 24.77 -14.44 11.12
N ARG A 133 25.84 -14.92 10.52
CA ARG A 133 26.22 -16.34 10.45
C ARG A 133 27.64 -16.50 11.02
N HIS A 134 27.87 -17.62 11.63
CA HIS A 134 29.20 -17.98 12.12
C HIS A 134 29.77 -19.11 11.27
N THR A 135 30.99 -18.91 10.73
CA THR A 135 31.71 -19.93 9.97
C THR A 135 33.12 -19.97 10.53
N ASP A 136 33.56 -21.11 11.04
CA ASP A 136 34.88 -21.32 11.65
C ASP A 136 35.23 -20.30 12.77
N GLY A 137 34.20 -19.89 13.53
CA GLY A 137 34.34 -18.92 14.61
C GLY A 137 34.43 -17.44 14.17
N VAL A 138 34.28 -17.17 12.87
CA VAL A 138 34.25 -15.81 12.33
C VAL A 138 32.80 -15.41 12.09
N ALA A 139 32.39 -14.26 12.65
CA ALA A 139 31.08 -13.66 12.40
C ALA A 139 31.08 -12.96 11.03
N ASP A 140 30.04 -13.21 10.23
CA ASP A 140 29.82 -12.59 8.92
C ASP A 140 28.32 -12.38 8.70
N LEU A 141 27.96 -11.42 7.83
CA LEU A 141 26.55 -11.20 7.48
C LEU A 141 25.97 -12.42 6.77
N ASN A 142 24.78 -12.82 7.15
CA ASN A 142 24.06 -13.85 6.42
C ASN A 142 23.44 -13.29 5.11
N GLU A 143 22.90 -14.17 4.29
CA GLU A 143 22.29 -13.83 3.00
C GLU A 143 21.16 -12.79 3.14
N ASN A 144 20.33 -12.95 4.19
CA ASN A 144 19.20 -12.04 4.43
C ASN A 144 19.67 -10.61 4.76
N ALA A 145 20.74 -10.47 5.54
CA ALA A 145 21.32 -9.17 5.87
C ALA A 145 21.93 -8.47 4.65
N ARG A 146 22.67 -9.21 3.82
CA ARG A 146 23.22 -8.67 2.56
C ARG A 146 22.12 -8.24 1.61
N LYS A 147 21.07 -9.06 1.48
CA LYS A 147 19.90 -8.75 0.66
C LYS A 147 19.18 -7.50 1.18
N LEU A 148 18.94 -7.41 2.48
CA LEU A 148 18.33 -6.23 3.11
C LEU A 148 19.11 -4.95 2.78
N LEU A 149 20.41 -4.91 3.00
CA LEU A 149 21.25 -3.73 2.71
C LEU A 149 21.18 -3.34 1.23
N SER A 150 21.30 -4.32 0.33
CA SER A 150 21.17 -4.06 -1.12
C SER A 150 19.79 -3.50 -1.49
N GLN A 151 18.73 -4.03 -0.90
CA GLN A 151 17.36 -3.60 -1.18
C GLN A 151 17.05 -2.23 -0.58
N LEU A 152 17.67 -1.85 0.55
CA LEU A 152 17.57 -0.50 1.10
C LEU A 152 18.14 0.55 0.12
N GLU A 153 19.28 0.27 -0.52
CA GLU A 153 19.85 1.18 -1.54
C GLU A 153 18.93 1.32 -2.76
N ILE A 154 18.33 0.21 -3.22
CA ILE A 154 17.34 0.26 -4.30
C ILE A 154 16.08 1.05 -3.87
N ALA A 155 15.63 0.86 -2.63
CA ALA A 155 14.46 1.53 -2.11
C ALA A 155 14.62 3.06 -2.03
N LYS A 156 15.83 3.57 -1.80
CA LYS A 156 16.11 5.02 -1.84
C LYS A 156 15.76 5.69 -3.17
N THR A 157 15.78 4.94 -4.27
CA THR A 157 15.50 5.45 -5.62
C THR A 157 14.06 5.25 -6.08
N LYS A 158 13.19 4.74 -5.22
CA LYS A 158 11.77 4.55 -5.55
C LYS A 158 11.06 5.91 -5.73
N PRO A 159 10.04 5.98 -6.59
CA PRO A 159 9.31 7.23 -6.83
C PRO A 159 8.62 7.75 -5.56
N LEU A 160 8.45 9.07 -5.46
CA LEU A 160 7.90 9.77 -4.29
C LEU A 160 6.58 9.19 -3.79
N TRP A 161 5.68 8.78 -4.70
CA TRP A 161 4.40 8.20 -4.27
C TRP A 161 4.56 6.95 -3.41
N ARG A 162 5.60 6.13 -3.65
CA ARG A 162 5.89 4.95 -2.82
C ARG A 162 6.38 5.34 -1.43
N VAL A 163 7.14 6.43 -1.34
CA VAL A 163 7.56 7.01 -0.05
C VAL A 163 6.33 7.48 0.73
N LEU A 164 5.40 8.20 0.09
CA LEU A 164 4.14 8.62 0.71
C LEU A 164 3.32 7.44 1.26
N VAL A 165 3.23 6.34 0.50
CA VAL A 165 2.56 5.13 0.99
C VAL A 165 3.32 4.54 2.18
N ALA A 166 4.66 4.49 2.13
CA ALA A 166 5.50 3.95 3.21
C ALA A 166 5.37 4.74 4.52
N LEU A 167 5.14 6.04 4.45
CA LEU A 167 4.89 6.90 5.62
C LEU A 167 3.59 6.59 6.35
N SER A 168 2.74 5.70 5.82
CA SER A 168 1.48 5.25 6.46
C SER A 168 0.54 6.38 6.84
N ILE A 169 0.50 7.46 6.05
CA ILE A 169 -0.44 8.57 6.25
C ILE A 169 -1.87 8.02 6.08
N ARG A 170 -2.70 8.25 7.08
CA ARG A 170 -4.08 7.71 7.08
C ARG A 170 -4.83 8.16 5.83
N HIS A 171 -5.58 7.26 5.22
CA HIS A 171 -6.32 7.45 3.97
C HIS A 171 -5.47 7.68 2.70
N VAL A 172 -4.16 7.83 2.81
CA VAL A 172 -3.26 7.98 1.64
C VAL A 172 -2.85 6.60 1.13
N GLY A 173 -3.67 6.03 0.26
CA GLY A 173 -3.33 4.83 -0.49
C GLY A 173 -2.58 5.14 -1.79
N PRO A 174 -2.19 4.12 -2.58
CA PRO A 174 -1.39 4.32 -3.80
C PRO A 174 -1.97 5.35 -4.78
N THR A 175 -3.29 5.38 -4.96
CA THR A 175 -3.95 6.32 -5.89
C THR A 175 -3.80 7.77 -5.43
N ALA A 176 -4.07 8.06 -4.15
CA ALA A 176 -3.92 9.41 -3.60
C ALA A 176 -2.44 9.82 -3.53
N ALA A 177 -1.55 8.90 -3.17
CA ALA A 177 -0.11 9.13 -3.15
C ALA A 177 0.44 9.50 -4.53
N GLN A 178 0.01 8.80 -5.60
CA GLN A 178 0.38 9.12 -6.97
C GLN A 178 -0.11 10.51 -7.38
N ALA A 179 -1.37 10.84 -7.08
CA ALA A 179 -1.95 12.14 -7.40
C ALA A 179 -1.20 13.28 -6.69
N LEU A 180 -0.89 13.12 -5.39
CA LEU A 180 -0.12 14.10 -4.61
C LEU A 180 1.31 14.25 -5.17
N ALA A 181 2.01 13.15 -5.43
CA ALA A 181 3.37 13.18 -5.95
C ALA A 181 3.44 13.83 -7.36
N GLU A 182 2.48 13.53 -8.22
CA GLU A 182 2.41 14.12 -9.56
C GLU A 182 2.10 15.63 -9.50
N HIS A 183 1.22 16.06 -8.60
CA HIS A 183 0.82 17.46 -8.49
C HIS A 183 1.90 18.34 -7.85
N PHE A 184 2.42 17.92 -6.68
CA PHE A 184 3.36 18.74 -5.88
C PHE A 184 4.83 18.48 -6.20
N ALA A 185 5.14 17.34 -6.78
CA ALA A 185 6.48 16.92 -7.21
C ALA A 185 7.54 16.78 -6.09
N SER A 186 7.29 17.21 -4.86
CA SER A 186 8.21 17.01 -3.74
C SER A 186 7.47 16.81 -2.40
N ILE A 187 8.13 16.15 -1.45
CA ILE A 187 7.58 15.93 -0.10
C ILE A 187 7.45 17.25 0.65
N GLU A 188 8.38 18.19 0.45
CA GLU A 188 8.37 19.51 1.06
C GLU A 188 7.16 20.31 0.57
N ALA A 189 6.89 20.32 -0.75
CA ALA A 189 5.73 21.00 -1.29
C ALA A 189 4.41 20.42 -0.77
N ILE A 190 4.32 19.08 -0.57
CA ILE A 190 3.16 18.43 0.06
C ILE A 190 3.03 18.85 1.52
N ALA A 191 4.14 18.90 2.25
CA ALA A 191 4.16 19.27 3.68
C ALA A 191 3.77 20.74 3.92
N GLU A 192 4.10 21.64 2.99
CA GLU A 192 3.83 23.07 3.07
C GLU A 192 2.44 23.45 2.53
N ALA A 193 1.84 22.60 1.68
CA ALA A 193 0.57 22.87 1.04
C ALA A 193 -0.57 23.03 2.08
N SER A 194 -1.46 23.98 1.84
CA SER A 194 -2.67 24.15 2.63
C SER A 194 -3.66 22.99 2.39
N GLU A 195 -4.59 22.80 3.32
CA GLU A 195 -5.64 21.78 3.18
C GLU A 195 -6.48 22.01 1.90
N GLN A 196 -6.71 23.26 1.51
CA GLN A 196 -7.45 23.60 0.30
C GLN A 196 -6.68 23.21 -0.98
N GLU A 197 -5.38 23.45 -1.01
CA GLU A 197 -4.52 23.05 -2.14
C GLU A 197 -4.46 21.54 -2.25
N LEU A 198 -4.26 20.82 -1.15
CA LEU A 198 -4.29 19.35 -1.11
C LEU A 198 -5.65 18.80 -1.60
N ALA A 199 -6.76 19.36 -1.12
CA ALA A 199 -8.10 18.93 -1.51
C ALA A 199 -8.47 19.28 -2.97
N SER A 200 -7.74 20.20 -3.62
CA SER A 200 -7.94 20.53 -5.03
C SER A 200 -7.39 19.49 -6.01
N VAL A 201 -6.54 18.59 -5.52
CA VAL A 201 -5.94 17.53 -6.35
C VAL A 201 -6.98 16.46 -6.67
N GLU A 202 -7.12 16.09 -7.94
CA GLU A 202 -8.07 15.06 -8.37
C GLU A 202 -7.79 13.72 -7.66
N GLY A 203 -8.79 13.16 -6.99
CA GLY A 203 -8.66 11.93 -6.19
C GLY A 203 -8.21 12.16 -4.74
N VAL A 204 -7.99 13.41 -4.33
CA VAL A 204 -7.67 13.79 -2.94
C VAL A 204 -8.85 14.62 -2.40
N GLY A 205 -9.70 13.99 -1.57
CA GLY A 205 -10.81 14.69 -0.91
C GLY A 205 -10.38 15.37 0.40
N ALA A 206 -11.29 16.14 1.00
CA ALA A 206 -11.05 16.85 2.26
C ALA A 206 -10.51 15.94 3.39
N ILE A 207 -11.04 14.72 3.52
CA ILE A 207 -10.59 13.75 4.55
C ILE A 207 -9.10 13.41 4.38
N ILE A 208 -8.65 13.22 3.15
CA ILE A 208 -7.24 12.91 2.85
C ILE A 208 -6.39 14.17 3.10
N ALA A 209 -6.85 15.32 2.65
CA ALA A 209 -6.15 16.59 2.83
C ALA A 209 -5.92 16.91 4.32
N THR A 210 -6.96 16.79 5.14
CA THR A 210 -6.86 16.95 6.60
C THR A 210 -5.86 15.94 7.19
N ALA A 211 -5.95 14.65 6.80
CA ALA A 211 -5.05 13.62 7.32
C ALA A 211 -3.57 13.88 6.96
N VAL A 212 -3.30 14.40 5.76
CA VAL A 212 -1.94 14.80 5.35
C VAL A 212 -1.44 15.95 6.20
N ARG A 213 -2.26 17.00 6.40
CA ARG A 213 -1.89 18.14 7.25
C ARG A 213 -1.59 17.72 8.68
N GLU A 214 -2.52 17.02 9.32
CA GLU A 214 -2.37 16.51 10.69
C GLU A 214 -1.11 15.65 10.84
N TRP A 215 -0.80 14.82 9.84
CA TRP A 215 0.39 13.97 9.86
C TRP A 215 1.68 14.79 9.89
N PHE A 216 1.79 15.83 9.06
CA PHE A 216 2.97 16.70 9.03
C PHE A 216 3.05 17.69 10.20
N GLU A 217 1.99 17.88 11.00
CA GLU A 217 2.02 18.66 12.24
C GLU A 217 2.74 17.94 13.39
N VAL A 218 2.89 16.62 13.29
CA VAL A 218 3.55 15.81 14.32
C VAL A 218 5.07 15.83 14.14
N ASP A 219 5.80 16.30 15.14
CA ASP A 219 7.25 16.50 15.08
C ASP A 219 8.04 15.25 14.70
N TRP A 220 7.73 14.11 15.31
CA TRP A 220 8.47 12.89 15.01
C TRP A 220 8.20 12.31 13.62
N HIS A 221 7.07 12.64 13.00
CA HIS A 221 6.80 12.29 11.61
C HIS A 221 7.73 13.09 10.67
N ARG A 222 7.90 14.39 10.93
CA ARG A 222 8.85 15.22 10.18
C ARG A 222 10.27 14.73 10.37
N GLU A 223 10.63 14.30 11.59
CA GLU A 223 11.94 13.71 11.86
C GLU A 223 12.22 12.46 11.02
N VAL A 224 11.21 11.59 10.81
CA VAL A 224 11.33 10.43 9.91
C VAL A 224 11.65 10.88 8.49
N VAL A 225 10.92 11.84 7.95
CA VAL A 225 11.15 12.39 6.60
C VAL A 225 12.55 13.00 6.50
N ASP A 226 12.96 13.79 7.47
CA ASP A 226 14.28 14.42 7.52
C ASP A 226 15.42 13.40 7.53
N GLN A 227 15.28 12.35 8.35
CA GLN A 227 16.29 11.29 8.44
C GLN A 227 16.38 10.48 7.16
N TRP A 228 15.25 10.14 6.55
CA TRP A 228 15.22 9.46 5.26
C TRP A 228 15.83 10.31 4.15
N THR A 229 15.53 11.61 4.14
CA THR A 229 16.15 12.58 3.19
C THR A 229 17.67 12.63 3.35
N ARG A 230 18.17 12.74 4.60
CA ARG A 230 19.62 12.74 4.88
C ARG A 230 20.28 11.42 4.50
N ALA A 231 19.56 10.30 4.61
CA ALA A 231 20.05 8.99 4.19
C ALA A 231 20.01 8.77 2.67
N GLY A 232 19.50 9.73 1.89
CA GLY A 232 19.49 9.72 0.44
C GLY A 232 18.22 9.13 -0.20
N VAL A 233 17.12 9.00 0.56
CA VAL A 233 15.83 8.62 -0.02
C VAL A 233 15.33 9.75 -0.93
N GLN A 234 14.87 9.40 -2.12
CA GLN A 234 14.40 10.34 -3.12
C GLN A 234 13.06 10.95 -2.70
N MET A 235 13.08 12.21 -2.29
CA MET A 235 11.90 12.96 -1.82
C MET A 235 11.30 13.89 -2.88
N VAL A 236 11.81 13.81 -4.10
CA VAL A 236 11.36 14.61 -5.24
C VAL A 236 10.98 13.68 -6.36
N GLU A 237 9.79 13.88 -6.93
CA GLU A 237 9.39 13.18 -8.14
C GLU A 237 10.27 13.67 -9.28
N GLN A 238 11.00 12.75 -9.92
CA GLN A 238 11.66 13.09 -11.16
C GLN A 238 10.54 13.40 -12.16
N ARG A 239 10.31 14.68 -12.46
CA ARG A 239 9.54 15.04 -13.63
C ARG A 239 10.23 14.37 -14.82
N ARG A 240 9.79 13.18 -15.19
CA ARG A 240 9.96 12.76 -16.57
C ARG A 240 9.25 13.85 -17.35
N GLU A 241 9.99 14.57 -18.18
CA GLU A 241 9.36 15.38 -19.21
C GLU A 241 8.36 14.43 -19.87
N LYS A 242 7.07 14.66 -19.61
CA LYS A 242 6.04 13.84 -20.28
C LYS A 242 6.31 14.09 -21.74
N GLY A 243 6.76 13.07 -22.43
CA GLY A 243 6.93 13.11 -23.88
C GLY A 243 5.63 13.62 -24.53
N PRO A 244 5.59 13.82 -25.82
CA PRO A 244 4.35 14.21 -26.50
C PRO A 244 3.21 13.30 -26.02
N GLN A 245 2.13 13.90 -25.51
CA GLN A 245 0.96 13.16 -25.04
C GLN A 245 -0.16 13.19 -26.10
N PRO A 246 0.01 12.48 -27.21
CA PRO A 246 -0.93 12.56 -28.34
C PRO A 246 -2.30 11.98 -28.05
N LEU A 247 -2.44 11.20 -26.97
CA LEU A 247 -3.67 10.53 -26.59
C LEU A 247 -4.46 11.24 -25.47
N VAL A 248 -4.09 12.50 -25.16
CA VAL A 248 -4.85 13.32 -24.20
C VAL A 248 -6.31 13.47 -24.65
N GLY A 249 -7.24 13.25 -23.70
CA GLY A 249 -8.69 13.30 -23.96
C GLY A 249 -9.30 11.98 -24.45
N LEU A 250 -8.48 10.99 -24.80
CA LEU A 250 -8.99 9.67 -25.18
C LEU A 250 -9.16 8.76 -23.98
N THR A 251 -10.23 7.98 -24.00
CA THR A 251 -10.52 6.96 -22.97
C THR A 251 -10.41 5.57 -23.57
N ALA A 252 -9.52 4.75 -23.02
CA ALA A 252 -9.28 3.38 -23.46
C ALA A 252 -9.82 2.35 -22.45
N VAL A 253 -10.15 1.17 -22.96
CA VAL A 253 -10.42 -0.04 -22.16
C VAL A 253 -9.53 -1.16 -22.67
N ILE A 254 -8.99 -2.00 -21.79
CA ILE A 254 -8.15 -3.15 -22.15
C ILE A 254 -8.85 -4.43 -21.70
N THR A 255 -8.86 -5.44 -22.58
CA THR A 255 -9.46 -6.75 -22.30
C THR A 255 -8.73 -7.87 -23.06
N GLY A 256 -8.80 -9.09 -22.53
CA GLY A 256 -8.10 -10.25 -23.13
C GLY A 256 -6.59 -10.27 -22.86
N THR A 257 -5.91 -11.26 -23.44
CA THR A 257 -4.45 -11.43 -23.37
C THR A 257 -3.81 -10.83 -24.61
N LEU A 258 -2.94 -9.84 -24.42
CA LEU A 258 -2.28 -9.12 -25.52
C LEU A 258 -0.92 -9.79 -25.84
N ASP A 259 -0.66 -10.02 -27.11
CA ASP A 259 0.64 -10.51 -27.54
C ASP A 259 1.73 -9.45 -27.39
N GLY A 260 2.76 -9.74 -26.60
CA GLY A 260 3.90 -8.86 -26.34
C GLY A 260 3.65 -7.74 -25.33
N PHE A 261 2.52 -7.76 -24.61
CA PHE A 261 2.23 -6.86 -23.49
C PHE A 261 1.55 -7.61 -22.36
N THR A 262 1.97 -7.37 -21.14
CA THR A 262 1.10 -7.59 -20.00
C THR A 262 0.01 -6.51 -19.98
N ARG A 263 -1.09 -6.76 -19.26
CA ARG A 263 -2.17 -5.79 -19.13
C ARG A 263 -1.71 -4.48 -18.47
N ASP A 264 -0.79 -4.59 -17.51
CA ASP A 264 -0.27 -3.43 -16.79
C ASP A 264 0.71 -2.64 -17.64
N GLU A 265 1.53 -3.29 -18.47
CA GLU A 265 2.40 -2.62 -19.45
C GLU A 265 1.60 -1.87 -20.50
N ALA A 266 0.57 -2.48 -21.07
CA ALA A 266 -0.32 -1.81 -22.03
C ALA A 266 -1.04 -0.61 -21.40
N LYS A 267 -1.49 -0.75 -20.15
CA LYS A 267 -2.10 0.35 -19.39
C LYS A 267 -1.09 1.47 -19.15
N ALA A 268 0.12 1.15 -18.70
CA ALA A 268 1.17 2.13 -18.43
C ALA A 268 1.53 2.92 -19.70
N ALA A 269 1.73 2.24 -20.83
CA ALA A 269 2.07 2.87 -22.11
C ALA A 269 0.97 3.84 -22.59
N LEU A 270 -0.30 3.46 -22.48
CA LEU A 270 -1.41 4.34 -22.84
C LEU A 270 -1.52 5.57 -21.92
N VAL A 271 -1.33 5.38 -20.62
CA VAL A 271 -1.33 6.48 -19.64
C VAL A 271 -0.14 7.41 -19.84
N GLU A 272 1.03 6.88 -20.15
CA GLU A 272 2.23 7.68 -20.47
C GLU A 272 1.99 8.62 -21.66
N GLN A 273 1.23 8.19 -22.65
CA GLN A 273 0.83 9.03 -23.80
C GLN A 273 -0.43 9.88 -23.55
N GLY A 274 -0.95 9.90 -22.33
CA GLY A 274 -2.02 10.80 -21.91
C GLY A 274 -3.44 10.22 -22.00
N ALA A 275 -3.62 8.92 -22.37
CA ALA A 275 -4.94 8.30 -22.40
C ALA A 275 -5.47 7.96 -21.01
N LYS A 276 -6.78 8.09 -20.79
CA LYS A 276 -7.46 7.59 -19.59
C LYS A 276 -7.84 6.13 -19.79
N VAL A 277 -7.33 5.21 -18.94
CA VAL A 277 -7.68 3.79 -19.01
C VAL A 277 -8.73 3.44 -17.95
N THR A 278 -9.86 2.88 -18.39
CA THR A 278 -11.00 2.52 -17.53
C THR A 278 -11.31 1.03 -17.55
N GLY A 279 -12.00 0.55 -16.51
CA GLY A 279 -12.31 -0.88 -16.35
C GLY A 279 -13.51 -1.37 -17.17
N SER A 280 -14.36 -0.47 -17.68
CA SER A 280 -15.62 -0.82 -18.35
C SER A 280 -15.84 0.01 -19.62
N VAL A 281 -16.44 -0.62 -20.64
CA VAL A 281 -16.81 0.04 -21.90
C VAL A 281 -18.10 0.84 -21.73
N SER A 282 -18.11 2.08 -22.23
CA SER A 282 -19.25 2.98 -22.23
C SER A 282 -19.27 3.85 -23.51
N LYS A 283 -20.30 4.65 -23.71
CA LYS A 283 -20.37 5.64 -24.82
C LYS A 283 -19.24 6.69 -24.78
N LYS A 284 -18.53 6.81 -23.64
CA LYS A 284 -17.37 7.72 -23.49
C LYS A 284 -16.05 7.03 -23.80
N THR A 285 -16.06 5.72 -24.10
CA THR A 285 -14.85 4.99 -24.46
C THR A 285 -14.46 5.32 -25.89
N SER A 286 -13.24 5.82 -26.08
CA SER A 286 -12.73 6.22 -27.40
C SER A 286 -12.28 5.00 -28.22
N PHE A 287 -11.70 3.99 -27.55
CA PHE A 287 -11.30 2.73 -28.19
C PHE A 287 -11.14 1.60 -27.16
N LEU A 288 -11.26 0.36 -27.64
CA LEU A 288 -10.99 -0.85 -26.88
C LEU A 288 -9.71 -1.47 -27.41
N VAL A 289 -8.80 -1.88 -26.52
CA VAL A 289 -7.68 -2.77 -26.86
C VAL A 289 -8.08 -4.18 -26.46
N ALA A 290 -8.20 -5.07 -27.43
CA ALA A 290 -8.66 -6.44 -27.25
C ALA A 290 -7.58 -7.44 -27.71
N GLY A 291 -7.16 -8.30 -26.80
CA GLY A 291 -6.34 -9.46 -27.09
C GLY A 291 -7.16 -10.74 -27.23
N ASP A 292 -6.51 -11.88 -27.07
CA ASP A 292 -7.16 -13.18 -27.12
C ASP A 292 -8.18 -13.35 -26.00
N SER A 293 -9.31 -13.96 -26.30
CA SER A 293 -10.43 -14.20 -25.38
C SER A 293 -10.96 -12.93 -24.69
N PRO A 294 -11.39 -11.90 -25.43
CA PRO A 294 -11.67 -10.57 -24.89
C PRO A 294 -12.96 -10.48 -24.05
N GLY A 295 -13.84 -11.50 -24.11
CA GLY A 295 -15.08 -11.59 -23.32
C GLY A 295 -16.09 -10.48 -23.59
N SER A 296 -17.05 -10.29 -22.66
CA SER A 296 -18.22 -9.40 -22.82
C SER A 296 -17.90 -7.92 -23.05
N LYS A 297 -16.68 -7.47 -22.83
CA LYS A 297 -16.27 -6.09 -23.13
C LYS A 297 -16.13 -5.85 -24.63
N PHE A 298 -15.75 -6.88 -25.38
CA PHE A 298 -15.65 -6.82 -26.83
C PHE A 298 -17.03 -6.67 -27.43
N ASP A 299 -17.98 -7.54 -27.06
CA ASP A 299 -19.37 -7.50 -27.56
C ASP A 299 -20.01 -6.14 -27.27
N LYS A 300 -19.71 -5.59 -26.06
CA LYS A 300 -20.21 -4.27 -25.68
C LYS A 300 -19.58 -3.14 -26.49
N ALA A 301 -18.31 -3.23 -26.85
CA ALA A 301 -17.64 -2.23 -27.68
C ALA A 301 -18.24 -2.24 -29.10
N GLU A 302 -18.44 -3.41 -29.69
CA GLU A 302 -19.11 -3.55 -31.00
C GLU A 302 -20.53 -2.98 -30.99
N SER A 303 -21.33 -3.30 -29.96
CA SER A 303 -22.68 -2.79 -29.81
C SER A 303 -22.78 -1.26 -29.69
N LEU A 304 -21.72 -0.63 -29.21
CA LEU A 304 -21.62 0.83 -29.03
C LEU A 304 -20.86 1.53 -30.17
N GLY A 305 -20.37 0.77 -31.16
CA GLY A 305 -19.57 1.31 -32.27
C GLY A 305 -18.18 1.84 -31.82
N VAL A 306 -17.66 1.34 -30.70
CA VAL A 306 -16.34 1.72 -30.19
C VAL A 306 -15.25 1.02 -31.01
N PRO A 307 -14.27 1.74 -31.60
CA PRO A 307 -13.17 1.14 -32.32
C PRO A 307 -12.41 0.11 -31.50
N VAL A 308 -12.06 -1.02 -32.10
CA VAL A 308 -11.29 -2.09 -31.46
C VAL A 308 -9.92 -2.20 -32.09
N LEU A 309 -8.89 -2.20 -31.26
CA LEU A 309 -7.50 -2.43 -31.64
C LEU A 309 -7.04 -3.77 -31.07
N ASP A 310 -6.27 -4.53 -31.84
CA ASP A 310 -5.49 -5.66 -31.37
C ASP A 310 -4.12 -5.20 -30.81
N ALA A 311 -3.26 -6.14 -30.46
CA ALA A 311 -1.91 -5.84 -29.98
C ALA A 311 -1.06 -5.09 -31.02
N ALA A 312 -1.21 -5.40 -32.31
CA ALA A 312 -0.53 -4.70 -33.41
C ALA A 312 -1.07 -3.27 -33.56
N GLY A 313 -2.39 -3.09 -33.49
CA GLY A 313 -3.04 -1.80 -33.50
C GLY A 313 -2.63 -0.92 -32.30
N LEU A 314 -2.44 -1.51 -31.11
CA LEU A 314 -1.91 -0.81 -29.96
C LEU A 314 -0.48 -0.32 -30.20
N ARG A 315 0.42 -1.16 -30.76
CA ARG A 315 1.80 -0.74 -31.10
C ARG A 315 1.79 0.44 -32.06
N ARG A 316 0.99 0.36 -33.12
CA ARG A 316 0.84 1.46 -34.09
C ARG A 316 0.31 2.73 -33.44
N LEU A 317 -0.67 2.62 -32.56
CA LEU A 317 -1.22 3.77 -31.83
C LEU A 317 -0.15 4.44 -30.97
N LEU A 318 0.70 3.67 -30.31
CA LEU A 318 1.79 4.18 -29.48
C LEU A 318 2.91 4.82 -30.30
N GLU A 319 3.13 4.39 -31.55
CA GLU A 319 4.16 4.91 -32.45
C GLU A 319 3.66 6.09 -33.29
N GLU A 320 2.47 5.99 -33.88
CA GLU A 320 1.94 6.91 -34.89
C GLU A 320 0.94 7.94 -34.28
N GLY A 321 0.50 7.70 -33.01
CA GLY A 321 -0.52 8.52 -32.36
C GLY A 321 -1.95 8.28 -32.85
N PRO A 322 -2.92 9.14 -32.47
CA PRO A 322 -4.34 8.93 -32.73
C PRO A 322 -4.77 9.03 -34.19
N GLY A 323 -3.87 9.43 -35.10
CA GLY A 323 -4.13 9.47 -36.54
C GLY A 323 -4.44 8.14 -37.20
N ILE A 324 -4.26 7.01 -36.50
CA ILE A 324 -4.65 5.68 -36.97
C ILE A 324 -6.16 5.44 -36.94
N PHE A 325 -6.92 6.24 -36.19
CA PHE A 325 -8.39 6.14 -36.20
C PHE A 325 -8.92 6.84 -37.45
N PRO A 326 -9.92 6.24 -38.15
CA PRO A 326 -10.56 6.91 -39.25
C PRO A 326 -11.18 8.24 -38.76
N VAL A 327 -10.90 9.31 -39.47
CA VAL A 327 -11.53 10.61 -39.23
C VAL A 327 -13.03 10.43 -39.46
N ALA A 328 -13.82 10.63 -38.41
CA ALA A 328 -15.30 10.52 -38.49
C ALA A 328 -15.90 11.69 -39.31
#